data_b6573c8e5b83bf42bec0d1b27973a30e
#
_entry.id   b6573c8e5b83bf42bec0d1b27973a30e
#
_cell.length_a   1.000
_cell.length_b   1.000
_cell.length_c   1.000
_cell.angle_alpha   90.00
_cell.angle_beta   90.00
_cell.angle_gamma   90.00
#
_symmetry.space_group_name_H-M   'P 1'
#
loop_
_entity.id
_entity.type
_entity.pdbx_description
1 polymer ?
#
loop_
_entity_poly.entity_id
_entity_poly.type
_entity_poly.pdbx_seq_one_letter_code
_entity_poly.pdbx_strand_id
1 'polypeptide(L)'
;MKKKSQIEKLTDRSKEIFRCLVETYLNTGEPVGSRTLAKNLRNNLSSSTIRNIMQDLEESGLLGSIHISSGRIPTHTGLRLF
;
A
#
# COMPACT_ATOMS: atom_id res chain seq x y z
N MET A 1 15.35 13.54 -2.94
CA MET A 1 15.80 13.52 -1.55
C MET A 1 14.68 13.20 -0.59
N LYS A 2 13.71 14.11 -0.48
CA LYS A 2 12.64 13.92 0.49
C LYS A 2 11.78 12.71 0.18
N LYS A 3 11.54 12.43 -1.10
CA LYS A 3 10.74 11.27 -1.49
C LYS A 3 11.41 9.96 -1.12
N LYS A 4 12.72 9.90 -1.33
CA LYS A 4 13.47 8.72 -0.96
C LYS A 4 13.46 8.52 0.54
N SER A 5 13.49 9.64 1.31
CA SER A 5 13.42 9.57 2.75
C SER A 5 12.09 9.00 3.23
N GLN A 6 11.00 9.29 2.52
CA GLN A 6 9.70 8.75 2.90
C GLN A 6 9.70 7.23 2.85
N ILE A 7 10.27 6.66 1.80
CA ILE A 7 10.37 5.20 1.69
C ILE A 7 11.29 4.64 2.77
N GLU A 8 12.40 5.30 3.01
CA GLU A 8 13.37 4.81 3.99
C GLU A 8 12.84 4.85 5.41
N LYS A 9 11.87 5.72 5.69
CA LYS A 9 11.27 5.82 7.01
C LYS A 9 10.25 4.72 7.29
N LEU A 10 9.83 4.00 6.26
CA LEU A 10 8.87 2.93 6.45
C LEU A 10 9.52 1.75 7.15
N THR A 11 8.72 1.07 7.98
CA THR A 11 9.17 -0.19 8.56
C THR A 11 9.26 -1.23 7.44
N ASP A 12 9.97 -2.32 7.72
CA ASP A 12 10.07 -3.41 6.75
C ASP A 12 8.68 -3.95 6.41
N ARG A 13 7.82 -4.04 7.41
CA ARG A 13 6.45 -4.51 7.21
C ARG A 13 5.67 -3.58 6.29
N SER A 14 5.80 -2.27 6.52
CA SER A 14 5.11 -1.29 5.68
C SER A 14 5.62 -1.32 4.25
N LYS A 15 6.93 -1.49 4.07
CA LYS A 15 7.51 -1.60 2.75
C LYS A 15 6.99 -2.82 2.00
N GLU A 16 6.86 -3.93 2.71
CA GLU A 16 6.37 -5.16 2.09
C GLU A 16 4.92 -5.01 1.67
N ILE A 17 4.11 -4.41 2.53
CA ILE A 17 2.70 -4.18 2.21
C ILE A 17 2.57 -3.23 1.04
N PHE A 18 3.34 -2.15 1.04
CA PHE A 18 3.33 -1.19 -0.06
C PHE A 18 3.70 -1.87 -1.37
N ARG A 19 4.79 -2.66 -1.37
CA ARG A 19 5.21 -3.36 -2.57
C ARG A 19 4.14 -4.32 -3.07
N CYS A 20 3.56 -5.09 -2.16
CA CYS A 20 2.53 -6.06 -2.53
C CYS A 20 1.32 -5.35 -3.14
N LEU A 21 0.93 -4.22 -2.56
CA LEU A 21 -0.20 -3.46 -3.07
C LEU A 21 0.08 -2.93 -4.47
N VAL A 22 1.26 -2.36 -4.69
CA VAL A 22 1.61 -1.82 -6.01
C VAL A 22 1.65 -2.94 -7.05
N GLU A 23 2.26 -4.06 -6.71
CA GLU A 23 2.34 -5.18 -7.65
C GLU A 23 0.95 -5.71 -7.99
N THR A 24 0.09 -5.83 -6.99
CA THR A 24 -1.28 -6.29 -7.23
C THR A 24 -2.03 -5.31 -8.11
N TYR A 25 -1.88 -4.02 -7.83
CA TYR A 25 -2.52 -2.98 -8.63
C TYR A 25 -2.04 -3.02 -10.08
N LEU A 26 -0.73 -3.19 -10.29
CA LEU A 26 -0.20 -3.23 -11.65
C LEU A 26 -0.70 -4.45 -12.41
N ASN A 27 -0.97 -5.54 -11.71
CA ASN A 27 -1.48 -6.75 -12.35
C ASN A 27 -2.97 -6.68 -12.64
N THR A 28 -3.75 -6.05 -11.77
CA THR A 28 -5.20 -6.07 -11.91
C THR A 28 -5.80 -4.77 -12.45
N GLY A 29 -5.10 -3.66 -12.26
CA GLY A 29 -5.63 -2.35 -12.64
C GLY A 29 -6.75 -1.87 -11.74
N GLU A 30 -6.96 -2.52 -10.60
CA GLU A 30 -8.08 -2.21 -9.72
C GLU A 30 -7.60 -1.84 -8.34
N PRO A 31 -8.39 -1.03 -7.59
CA PRO A 31 -8.03 -0.73 -6.21
C PRO A 31 -7.87 -2.00 -5.39
N VAL A 32 -6.94 -1.97 -4.45
CA VAL A 32 -6.55 -3.15 -3.68
C VAL A 32 -7.03 -2.99 -2.25
N GLY A 33 -7.78 -3.97 -1.76
CA GLY A 33 -8.28 -3.98 -0.41
C GLY A 33 -7.39 -4.76 0.55
N SER A 34 -7.64 -4.57 1.84
CA SER A 34 -6.84 -5.25 2.87
C SER A 34 -6.99 -6.77 2.81
N ARG A 35 -8.18 -7.26 2.44
CA ARG A 35 -8.39 -8.69 2.33
C ARG A 35 -7.55 -9.31 1.22
N THR A 36 -7.49 -8.62 0.08
CA THR A 36 -6.69 -9.09 -1.04
C THR A 36 -5.22 -9.15 -0.64
N LEU A 37 -4.76 -8.11 0.05
CA LEU A 37 -3.38 -8.10 0.53
C LEU A 37 -3.13 -9.22 1.53
N ALA A 38 -4.08 -9.45 2.44
CA ALA A 38 -3.92 -10.52 3.43
C ALA A 38 -3.75 -11.87 2.76
N LYS A 39 -4.46 -12.10 1.66
CA LYS A 39 -4.35 -13.35 0.92
C LYS A 39 -3.02 -13.48 0.18
N ASN A 40 -2.49 -12.35 -0.29
CA ASN A 40 -1.27 -12.37 -1.11
C ASN A 40 0.00 -12.30 -0.29
N LEU A 41 -0.10 -11.85 0.96
CA LEU A 41 1.06 -11.75 1.83
C LEU A 41 1.28 -13.07 2.56
N ARG A 42 2.55 -13.40 2.77
CA ARG A 42 2.90 -14.63 3.46
C ARG A 42 3.06 -14.45 4.96
N ASN A 43 2.79 -13.26 5.46
CA ASN A 43 3.14 -12.88 6.83
C ASN A 43 2.04 -13.07 7.84
N ASN A 44 0.95 -13.70 7.54
CA ASN A 44 -0.13 -13.97 8.49
C ASN A 44 -0.59 -12.74 9.25
N LEU A 45 -0.51 -11.57 8.62
CA LEU A 45 -1.01 -10.35 9.24
C LEU A 45 -2.53 -10.31 9.12
N SER A 46 -3.18 -9.81 10.17
CA SER A 46 -4.62 -9.65 10.13
C SER A 46 -5.00 -8.52 9.17
N SER A 47 -6.24 -8.59 8.67
CA SER A 47 -6.76 -7.53 7.80
C SER A 47 -6.76 -6.18 8.51
N SER A 48 -7.00 -6.17 9.82
CA SER A 48 -6.98 -4.92 10.60
C SER A 48 -5.60 -4.29 10.59
N THR A 49 -4.57 -5.11 10.82
CA THR A 49 -3.20 -4.61 10.83
C THR A 49 -2.84 -4.06 9.46
N ILE A 50 -3.19 -4.79 8.40
CA ILE A 50 -2.92 -4.35 7.04
C ILE A 50 -3.65 -3.05 6.75
N ARG A 51 -4.90 -2.94 7.18
CA ARG A 51 -5.68 -1.72 6.97
C ARG A 51 -5.03 -0.52 7.66
N ASN A 52 -4.54 -0.70 8.89
CA ASN A 52 -3.87 0.38 9.61
C ASN A 52 -2.63 0.83 8.88
N ILE A 53 -1.84 -0.11 8.36
CA ILE A 53 -0.64 0.23 7.61
C ILE A 53 -1.00 0.93 6.31
N MET A 54 -2.04 0.47 5.62
CA MET A 54 -2.51 1.13 4.40
C MET A 54 -2.92 2.57 4.68
N GLN A 55 -3.54 2.79 5.84
CA GLN A 55 -3.95 4.13 6.23
C GLN A 55 -2.74 5.03 6.47
N ASP A 56 -1.71 4.49 7.10
CA ASP A 56 -0.47 5.24 7.30
C ASP A 56 0.19 5.58 5.95
N LEU A 57 0.18 4.63 5.02
CA LEU A 57 0.73 4.86 3.70
C LEU A 57 -0.06 5.91 2.94
N GLU A 58 -1.37 5.93 3.14
CA GLU A 58 -2.21 6.94 2.53
C GLU A 58 -1.90 8.33 3.09
N GLU A 59 -1.72 8.42 4.41
CA GLU A 59 -1.36 9.68 5.04
C GLU A 59 0.01 10.18 4.59
N SER A 60 0.89 9.26 4.26
CA SER A 60 2.22 9.61 3.76
C SER A 60 2.20 10.03 2.29
N GLY A 61 1.06 9.94 1.62
CA GLY A 61 0.95 10.32 0.22
C GLY A 61 1.37 9.26 -0.76
N LEU A 62 1.61 8.02 -0.30
CA LEU A 62 2.01 6.93 -1.18
C LEU A 62 0.82 6.18 -1.75
N LEU A 63 -0.31 6.20 -1.06
CA LEU A 63 -1.54 5.57 -1.52
C LEU A 63 -2.66 6.61 -1.56
N GLY A 64 -3.66 6.35 -2.39
CA GLY A 64 -4.85 7.16 -2.48
C GLY A 64 -6.10 6.32 -2.41
N SER A 65 -7.23 6.97 -2.14
CA SER A 65 -8.54 6.33 -2.09
C SER A 65 -9.37 6.74 -3.28
N ILE A 66 -10.18 5.78 -3.75
CA ILE A 66 -11.24 6.09 -4.71
C ILE A 66 -12.53 6.06 -3.91
N HIS A 67 -13.27 7.17 -3.90
CA HIS A 67 -14.40 7.32 -2.98
C HIS A 67 -15.53 6.31 -3.21
N ILE A 68 -15.58 5.67 -4.36
CA ILE A 68 -16.59 4.65 -4.61
C ILE A 68 -16.09 3.25 -4.27
N SER A 69 -14.89 3.12 -3.72
CA SER A 69 -14.30 1.84 -3.44
C SER A 69 -13.60 1.90 -2.08
N SER A 70 -13.63 0.77 -1.35
CA SER A 70 -12.88 0.68 -0.10
C SER A 70 -11.42 0.34 -0.32
N GLY A 71 -11.01 0.04 -1.56
CA GLY A 71 -9.63 -0.27 -1.87
C GLY A 71 -8.76 0.96 -1.98
N ARG A 72 -7.46 0.73 -2.13
CA ARG A 72 -6.47 1.79 -2.29
C ARG A 72 -5.70 1.60 -3.57
N ILE A 73 -5.22 2.70 -4.12
CA ILE A 73 -4.34 2.67 -5.30
C ILE A 73 -3.07 3.42 -4.96
N PRO A 74 -1.95 3.09 -5.63
CA PRO A 74 -0.75 3.92 -5.45
C PRO A 74 -0.97 5.28 -6.08
N THR A 75 -0.46 6.30 -5.41
CA THR A 75 -0.45 7.63 -5.99
C THR A 75 0.66 7.72 -7.03
N HIS A 76 0.66 8.82 -7.78
CA HIS A 76 1.77 9.08 -8.71
C HIS A 76 3.10 9.06 -7.95
N THR A 77 3.14 9.68 -6.78
CA THR A 77 4.33 9.67 -5.93
C THR A 77 4.70 8.25 -5.52
N GLY A 78 3.70 7.45 -5.12
CA GLY A 78 3.95 6.07 -4.73
C GLY A 78 4.53 5.24 -5.86
N LEU A 79 3.98 5.39 -7.07
CA LEU A 79 4.50 4.66 -8.21
C LEU A 79 5.94 5.04 -8.55
N ARG A 80 6.29 6.30 -8.37
CA ARG A 80 7.65 6.76 -8.65
C ARG A 80 8.66 6.23 -7.63
N LEU A 81 8.21 5.97 -6.42
CA LEU A 81 9.10 5.46 -5.37
C LEU A 81 9.15 3.93 -5.33
N PHE A 82 8.23 3.29 -6.04
CA PHE A 82 8.21 1.84 -6.14
C PHE A 82 9.33 1.38 -7.06
#